data_3b6706f0fb197edd997ee1d667b20194
#
_entry.id   3b6706f0fb197edd997ee1d667b20194
#
_cell.length_a   1.000
_cell.length_b   1.000
_cell.length_c   1.000
_cell.angle_alpha   90.00
_cell.angle_beta   90.00
_cell.angle_gamma   90.00
#
_symmetry.space_group_name_H-M   'P 1'
#
loop_
_entity.id
_entity.type
_entity.pdbx_description
1 polymer ?
#
loop_
_entity_poly.entity_id
_entity_poly.type
_entity_poly.pdbx_seq_one_letter_code
_entity_poly.pdbx_strand_id
1 'polypeptide(L)'
;MPIRIRWTSREYFGSVLLLLGLSGMSQLYFIYIGQYFLAIGNHIVSIIIPIGIWVALFYSTLIIFESYAQVERREKLRSRFRKTIIKSSKIKKFLNFPITKPILIVFILFNIFFFSSFFISILFLSNTIAFLTAEVISAIFCLLVANLIERNYGRVRRI
;
A
#
# COMPACT_ATOMS: atom_id res chain seq x y z
N MET A 1 2.47 -21.32 -4.38
CA MET A 1 2.64 -21.49 -2.93
C MET A 1 2.33 -20.17 -2.29
N PRO A 2 1.45 -20.13 -1.28
CA PRO A 2 1.16 -18.90 -0.58
C PRO A 2 2.44 -18.36 0.04
N ILE A 3 2.62 -17.04 0.03
CA ILE A 3 3.70 -16.38 0.75
C ILE A 3 3.60 -16.83 2.22
N ARG A 4 4.64 -17.45 2.73
CA ARG A 4 4.79 -17.58 4.18
C ARG A 4 5.13 -16.20 4.71
N ILE A 5 4.11 -15.46 5.11
CA ILE A 5 4.26 -14.17 5.75
C ILE A 5 4.99 -14.44 7.09
N ARG A 6 6.25 -14.04 7.16
CA ARG A 6 7.09 -14.23 8.35
C ARG A 6 6.88 -13.08 9.34
N TRP A 7 5.65 -12.85 9.75
CA TRP A 7 5.31 -11.83 10.75
C TRP A 7 6.04 -12.01 12.08
N THR A 8 6.41 -13.23 12.38
CA THR A 8 6.93 -13.65 13.67
C THR A 8 8.44 -13.53 13.83
N SER A 9 9.20 -13.16 12.79
CA SER A 9 10.63 -12.91 13.01
C SER A 9 10.83 -11.54 13.66
N ARG A 10 11.49 -11.49 14.80
CA ARG A 10 11.79 -10.25 15.57
C ARG A 10 12.36 -9.13 14.71
N GLU A 11 13.10 -9.46 13.65
CA GLU A 11 13.71 -8.50 12.72
C GLU A 11 12.68 -7.69 11.89
N TYR A 12 11.48 -8.21 11.64
CA TYR A 12 10.46 -7.58 10.80
C TYR A 12 9.31 -6.96 11.57
N PHE A 13 9.16 -7.30 12.85
CA PHE A 13 8.03 -6.85 13.65
C PHE A 13 7.93 -5.31 13.68
N GLY A 14 9.03 -4.61 13.91
CA GLY A 14 9.04 -3.14 13.91
C GLY A 14 8.65 -2.54 12.55
N SER A 15 9.12 -3.16 11.44
CA SER A 15 8.76 -2.72 10.09
C SER A 15 7.28 -2.92 9.78
N VAL A 16 6.71 -4.03 10.21
CA VAL A 16 5.28 -4.33 10.04
C VAL A 16 4.42 -3.37 10.85
N LEU A 17 4.81 -3.07 12.08
CA LEU A 17 4.11 -2.10 12.93
C LEU A 17 4.12 -0.69 12.32
N LEU A 18 5.24 -0.29 11.75
CA LEU A 18 5.40 1.00 11.07
C LEU A 18 4.53 1.05 9.80
N LEU A 19 4.46 -0.03 9.02
CA LEU A 19 3.58 -0.13 7.85
C LEU A 19 2.10 -0.01 8.26
N LEU A 20 1.71 -0.64 9.36
CA LEU A 20 0.36 -0.57 9.91
C LEU A 20 0.02 0.87 10.33
N GLY A 21 0.92 1.56 11.03
CA GLY A 21 0.71 2.95 11.42
C GLY A 21 0.59 3.90 10.23
N LEU A 22 1.51 3.79 9.26
CA LEU A 22 1.53 4.67 8.08
C LEU A 22 0.32 4.43 7.17
N SER A 23 -0.12 3.18 6.99
CA SER A 23 -1.37 2.91 6.24
C SER A 23 -2.59 3.46 6.96
N GLY A 24 -2.62 3.44 8.30
CA GLY A 24 -3.68 4.07 9.10
C GLY A 24 -3.70 5.59 8.94
N MET A 25 -2.54 6.23 9.00
CA MET A 25 -2.45 7.70 8.80
C MET A 25 -2.98 8.12 7.42
N SER A 26 -2.77 7.33 6.37
CA SER A 26 -3.32 7.63 5.05
C SER A 26 -4.85 7.63 5.05
N GLN A 27 -5.50 6.79 5.84
CA GLN A 27 -6.95 6.73 5.93
C GLN A 27 -7.57 7.88 6.73
N LEU A 28 -6.86 8.46 7.68
CA LEU A 28 -7.31 9.68 8.35
C LEU A 28 -7.57 10.83 7.37
N TYR A 29 -6.75 10.92 6.32
CA TYR A 29 -6.94 11.90 5.24
C TYR A 29 -8.29 11.68 4.51
N PHE A 30 -8.67 10.45 4.22
CA PHE A 30 -9.94 10.13 3.55
C PHE A 30 -11.15 10.31 4.48
N ILE A 31 -11.01 10.03 5.77
CA ILE A 31 -12.04 10.37 6.77
C ILE A 31 -12.27 11.88 6.79
N TYR A 32 -11.20 12.66 6.78
CA TYR A 32 -11.28 14.12 6.73
C TYR A 32 -11.97 14.61 5.44
N ILE A 33 -11.62 14.07 4.28
CA ILE A 33 -12.28 14.40 3.01
C ILE A 33 -13.77 14.05 3.08
N GLY A 34 -14.13 12.86 3.54
CA GLY A 34 -15.51 12.41 3.65
C GLY A 34 -16.36 13.33 4.54
N GLN A 35 -15.82 13.74 5.69
CA GLN A 35 -16.57 14.56 6.64
C GLN A 35 -16.63 16.03 6.26
N TYR A 36 -15.51 16.65 5.87
CA TYR A 36 -15.43 18.10 5.68
C TYR A 36 -15.66 18.54 4.24
N PHE A 37 -15.14 17.82 3.25
CA PHE A 37 -15.31 18.19 1.85
C PHE A 37 -16.61 17.69 1.25
N LEU A 38 -16.99 16.45 1.55
CA LEU A 38 -18.18 15.83 0.97
C LEU A 38 -19.40 16.00 1.87
N ALA A 39 -19.23 16.54 3.09
CA ALA A 39 -20.29 16.76 4.07
C ALA A 39 -21.19 15.50 4.25
N ILE A 40 -20.55 14.31 4.31
CA ILE A 40 -21.27 13.05 4.48
C ILE A 40 -21.81 13.03 5.92
N GLY A 41 -23.12 13.24 6.08
CA GLY A 41 -23.77 13.28 7.40
C GLY A 41 -23.84 11.92 8.11
N ASN A 42 -23.52 10.83 7.42
CA ASN A 42 -23.53 9.50 8.01
C ASN A 42 -22.12 9.14 8.52
N HIS A 43 -21.90 9.28 9.83
CA HIS A 43 -20.62 8.96 10.49
C HIS A 43 -20.21 7.49 10.34
N ILE A 44 -21.17 6.56 10.17
CA ILE A 44 -20.85 5.15 9.93
C ILE A 44 -20.10 4.99 8.62
N VAL A 45 -20.58 5.62 7.56
CA VAL A 45 -19.94 5.54 6.24
C VAL A 45 -18.59 6.25 6.25
N SER A 46 -18.52 7.45 6.83
CA SER A 46 -17.32 8.28 6.77
C SER A 46 -16.18 7.84 7.71
N ILE A 47 -16.45 6.97 8.69
CA ILE A 47 -15.45 6.50 9.67
C ILE A 47 -15.22 5.00 9.59
N ILE A 48 -16.31 4.19 9.66
CA ILE A 48 -16.17 2.73 9.76
C ILE A 48 -15.64 2.13 8.46
N ILE A 49 -16.06 2.64 7.31
CA ILE A 49 -15.60 2.12 6.03
C ILE A 49 -14.11 2.38 5.82
N PRO A 50 -13.56 3.61 5.96
CA PRO A 50 -12.11 3.81 5.90
C PRO A 50 -11.31 2.96 6.88
N ILE A 51 -11.83 2.68 8.08
CA ILE A 51 -11.18 1.76 9.02
C ILE A 51 -11.11 0.33 8.47
N GLY A 52 -12.18 -0.15 7.82
CA GLY A 52 -12.16 -1.44 7.13
C GLY A 52 -11.19 -1.48 5.95
N ILE A 53 -11.17 -0.41 5.17
CA ILE A 53 -10.24 -0.24 4.03
C ILE A 53 -8.78 -0.17 4.50
N TRP A 54 -8.52 0.45 5.66
CA TRP A 54 -7.18 0.45 6.27
C TRP A 54 -6.57 -0.95 6.37
N VAL A 55 -7.34 -1.93 6.82
CA VAL A 55 -6.88 -3.32 6.92
C VAL A 55 -6.50 -3.88 5.54
N ALA A 56 -7.29 -3.59 4.50
CA ALA A 56 -6.99 -4.01 3.13
C ALA A 56 -5.72 -3.33 2.57
N LEU A 57 -5.54 -2.04 2.84
CA LEU A 57 -4.33 -1.31 2.42
C LEU A 57 -3.09 -1.77 3.18
N PHE A 58 -3.21 -2.02 4.48
CA PHE A 58 -2.13 -2.62 5.26
C PHE A 58 -1.70 -3.96 4.67
N TYR A 59 -2.65 -4.82 4.31
CA TYR A 59 -2.34 -6.11 3.69
C TYR A 59 -1.67 -5.94 2.32
N SER A 60 -2.13 -5.00 1.50
CA SER A 60 -1.50 -4.66 0.21
C SER A 60 -0.06 -4.18 0.38
N THR A 61 0.20 -3.27 1.34
CA THR A 61 1.54 -2.76 1.64
C THR A 61 2.46 -3.87 2.13
N LEU A 62 1.94 -4.79 2.92
CA LEU A 62 2.68 -5.93 3.45
C LEU A 62 3.13 -6.89 2.35
N ILE A 63 2.24 -7.23 1.40
CA ILE A 63 2.57 -8.09 0.24
C ILE A 63 3.70 -7.45 -0.59
N ILE A 64 3.58 -6.16 -0.88
CA ILE A 64 4.58 -5.44 -1.67
C ILE A 64 5.91 -5.37 -0.90
N PHE A 65 5.88 -5.06 0.41
CA PHE A 65 7.07 -5.02 1.25
C PHE A 65 7.80 -6.37 1.25
N GLU A 66 7.09 -7.47 1.44
CA GLU A 66 7.71 -8.80 1.45
C GLU A 66 8.31 -9.16 0.09
N SER A 67 7.64 -8.79 -1.00
CA SER A 67 8.14 -8.97 -2.36
C SER A 67 9.47 -8.24 -2.58
N TYR A 68 9.57 -6.97 -2.17
CA TYR A 68 10.80 -6.19 -2.27
C TYR A 68 11.90 -6.67 -1.33
N ALA A 69 11.57 -7.02 -0.09
CA ALA A 69 12.55 -7.55 0.87
C ALA A 69 13.19 -8.86 0.37
N GLN A 70 12.45 -9.69 -0.34
CA GLN A 70 13.00 -10.90 -0.96
C GLN A 70 13.98 -10.59 -2.09
N VAL A 71 13.70 -9.58 -2.92
CA VAL A 71 14.61 -9.15 -3.99
C VAL A 71 15.90 -8.57 -3.41
N GLU A 72 15.79 -7.67 -2.43
CA GLU A 72 16.95 -7.03 -1.80
C GLU A 72 17.88 -8.05 -1.12
N ARG A 73 17.34 -9.08 -0.47
CA ARG A 73 18.14 -10.17 0.10
C ARG A 73 18.93 -10.92 -0.97
N ARG A 74 18.36 -11.15 -2.14
CA ARG A 74 19.05 -11.83 -3.25
C ARG A 74 20.15 -10.96 -3.84
N GLU A 75 19.89 -9.66 -4.01
CA GLU A 75 20.89 -8.72 -4.49
C GLU A 75 22.06 -8.61 -3.51
N LYS A 76 21.81 -8.55 -2.20
CA LYS A 76 22.85 -8.58 -1.17
C LYS A 76 23.70 -9.86 -1.21
N LEU A 77 23.10 -11.00 -1.51
CA LEU A 77 23.83 -12.25 -1.68
C LEU A 77 24.69 -12.24 -2.96
N ARG A 78 24.18 -11.67 -4.06
CA ARG A 78 24.93 -11.51 -5.31
C ARG A 78 26.02 -10.43 -5.21
N SER A 79 25.79 -9.33 -4.51
CA SER A 79 26.72 -8.19 -4.39
C SER A 79 27.90 -8.47 -3.45
N ARG A 80 27.84 -9.50 -2.61
CA ARG A 80 29.05 -9.99 -1.89
C ARG A 80 30.19 -10.36 -2.85
N PHE A 81 29.90 -10.62 -4.12
CA PHE A 81 30.86 -10.91 -5.18
C PHE A 81 31.22 -9.72 -6.08
N ARG A 82 30.53 -8.56 -5.95
CA ARG A 82 30.78 -7.35 -6.75
C ARG A 82 30.82 -6.11 -5.87
N LYS A 83 32.03 -5.73 -5.42
CA LYS A 83 32.28 -4.43 -4.79
C LYS A 83 32.26 -3.32 -5.85
N THR A 84 31.13 -2.66 -6.04
CA THR A 84 31.06 -1.37 -6.75
C THR A 84 30.44 -0.36 -5.81
N ILE A 85 31.26 0.58 -5.34
CA ILE A 85 30.86 1.71 -4.49
C ILE A 85 30.18 2.74 -5.38
N ILE A 86 28.86 2.75 -5.41
CA ILE A 86 28.10 3.83 -6.06
C ILE A 86 27.70 4.82 -4.98
N LYS A 87 28.27 6.04 -5.03
CA LYS A 87 27.81 7.17 -4.20
C LYS A 87 26.35 7.50 -4.57
N SER A 88 25.42 7.12 -3.71
CA SER A 88 24.00 7.43 -3.90
C SER A 88 23.64 8.76 -3.23
N SER A 89 22.83 9.61 -3.92
CA SER A 89 22.30 10.86 -3.34
C SER A 89 21.38 10.57 -2.14
N LYS A 90 21.20 11.56 -1.23
CA LYS A 90 20.36 11.43 -0.02
C LYS A 90 18.93 10.99 -0.35
N ILE A 91 18.38 11.48 -1.46
CA ILE A 91 17.02 11.13 -1.94
C ILE A 91 16.96 9.65 -2.37
N LYS A 92 18.00 9.14 -3.06
CA LYS A 92 18.08 7.72 -3.39
C LYS A 92 18.20 6.83 -2.16
N LYS A 93 18.86 7.28 -1.09
CA LYS A 93 18.92 6.54 0.18
C LYS A 93 17.57 6.46 0.86
N PHE A 94 16.77 7.54 0.85
CA PHE A 94 15.42 7.56 1.42
C PHE A 94 14.45 6.69 0.62
N LEU A 95 14.46 6.82 -0.71
CA LEU A 95 13.64 5.98 -1.61
C LEU A 95 14.06 4.49 -1.59
N ASN A 96 15.32 4.21 -1.30
CA ASN A 96 15.80 2.81 -1.17
C ASN A 96 15.51 2.20 0.20
N PHE A 97 14.90 2.95 1.12
CA PHE A 97 14.46 2.37 2.38
C PHE A 97 13.32 1.36 2.08
N PRO A 98 13.43 0.09 2.51
CA PRO A 98 12.54 -0.98 2.09
C PRO A 98 11.06 -0.74 2.42
N ILE A 99 10.76 0.13 3.38
CA ILE A 99 9.42 0.47 3.83
C ILE A 99 8.79 1.59 2.99
N THR A 100 9.58 2.56 2.52
CA THR A 100 9.08 3.75 1.84
C THR A 100 8.43 3.42 0.50
N LYS A 101 9.05 2.53 -0.29
CA LYS A 101 8.53 2.13 -1.61
C LYS A 101 7.14 1.50 -1.56
N PRO A 102 6.86 0.47 -0.73
CA PRO A 102 5.54 -0.14 -0.66
C PRO A 102 4.44 0.84 -0.29
N ILE A 103 4.69 1.70 0.70
CA ILE A 103 3.71 2.70 1.14
C ILE A 103 3.42 3.72 0.05
N LEU A 104 4.47 4.29 -0.58
CA LEU A 104 4.29 5.25 -1.66
C LEU A 104 3.51 4.66 -2.83
N ILE A 105 3.83 3.43 -3.24
CA ILE A 105 3.12 2.75 -4.33
C ILE A 105 1.65 2.61 -3.99
N VAL A 106 1.32 2.06 -2.82
CA VAL A 106 -0.08 1.85 -2.42
C VAL A 106 -0.81 3.18 -2.25
N PHE A 107 -0.17 4.18 -1.62
CA PHE A 107 -0.78 5.49 -1.42
C PHE A 107 -1.08 6.20 -2.74
N ILE A 108 -0.15 6.21 -3.69
CA ILE A 108 -0.34 6.82 -5.01
C ILE A 108 -1.43 6.08 -5.79
N LEU A 109 -1.38 4.75 -5.83
CA LEU A 109 -2.38 3.94 -6.52
C LEU A 109 -3.77 4.16 -5.92
N PHE A 110 -3.88 4.13 -4.60
CA PHE A 110 -5.16 4.35 -3.92
C PHE A 110 -5.75 5.72 -4.27
N ASN A 111 -4.95 6.79 -4.22
CA ASN A 111 -5.42 8.12 -4.59
C ASN A 111 -5.89 8.19 -6.05
N ILE A 112 -5.11 7.65 -7.00
CA ILE A 112 -5.48 7.66 -8.42
C ILE A 112 -6.82 6.95 -8.63
N PHE A 113 -6.98 5.75 -8.10
CA PHE A 113 -8.21 4.98 -8.26
C PHE A 113 -9.39 5.58 -7.48
N PHE A 114 -9.13 6.13 -6.29
CA PHE A 114 -10.16 6.80 -5.51
C PHE A 114 -10.74 8.00 -6.24
N PHE A 115 -9.91 8.93 -6.67
CA PHE A 115 -10.41 10.12 -7.37
C PHE A 115 -11.05 9.76 -8.71
N SER A 116 -10.46 8.85 -9.49
CA SER A 116 -11.05 8.41 -10.75
C SER A 116 -12.43 7.76 -10.55
N SER A 117 -12.54 6.86 -9.59
CA SER A 117 -13.81 6.18 -9.28
C SER A 117 -14.83 7.15 -8.67
N PHE A 118 -14.39 8.06 -7.81
CA PHE A 118 -15.25 9.07 -7.20
C PHE A 118 -15.86 10.00 -8.25
N PHE A 119 -15.05 10.55 -9.16
CA PHE A 119 -15.54 11.44 -10.21
C PHE A 119 -16.55 10.75 -11.16
N ILE A 120 -16.35 9.47 -11.45
CA ILE A 120 -17.30 8.71 -12.25
C ILE A 120 -18.57 8.45 -11.45
N SER A 121 -18.46 8.04 -10.20
CA SER A 121 -19.60 7.66 -9.37
C SER A 121 -20.50 8.83 -9.00
N ILE A 122 -19.94 10.03 -8.81
CA ILE A 122 -20.72 11.22 -8.43
C ILE A 122 -21.69 11.67 -9.54
N LEU A 123 -21.44 11.27 -10.79
CA LEU A 123 -22.35 11.58 -11.91
C LEU A 123 -23.66 10.82 -11.82
N PHE A 124 -23.68 9.67 -11.13
CA PHE A 124 -24.82 8.76 -11.10
C PHE A 124 -25.36 8.49 -9.70
N LEU A 125 -24.56 8.77 -8.65
CA LEU A 125 -24.86 8.37 -7.29
C LEU A 125 -24.78 9.58 -6.34
N SER A 126 -25.45 9.46 -5.19
CA SER A 126 -25.30 10.46 -4.12
C SER A 126 -23.87 10.47 -3.56
N ASN A 127 -23.44 11.61 -3.00
CA ASN A 127 -22.07 11.79 -2.46
C ASN A 127 -21.66 10.67 -1.51
N THR A 128 -22.58 10.20 -0.65
CA THR A 128 -22.31 9.12 0.31
C THR A 128 -22.03 7.79 -0.38
N ILE A 129 -22.84 7.42 -1.38
CA ILE A 129 -22.67 6.16 -2.11
C ILE A 129 -21.46 6.27 -3.04
N ALA A 130 -21.24 7.42 -3.66
CA ALA A 130 -20.06 7.67 -4.50
C ALA A 130 -18.76 7.53 -3.71
N PHE A 131 -18.70 8.06 -2.48
CA PHE A 131 -17.57 7.91 -1.59
C PHE A 131 -17.32 6.44 -1.23
N LEU A 132 -18.37 5.73 -0.81
CA LEU A 132 -18.29 4.31 -0.44
C LEU A 132 -17.79 3.45 -1.61
N THR A 133 -18.35 3.64 -2.80
CA THR A 133 -17.94 2.90 -4.00
C THR A 133 -16.50 3.20 -4.38
N ALA A 134 -16.07 4.47 -4.30
CA ALA A 134 -14.70 4.87 -4.59
C ALA A 134 -13.69 4.24 -3.63
N GLU A 135 -13.99 4.23 -2.33
CA GLU A 135 -13.16 3.59 -1.30
C GLU A 135 -12.98 2.09 -1.56
N VAL A 136 -14.09 1.37 -1.78
CA VAL A 136 -14.06 -0.08 -1.98
C VAL A 136 -13.35 -0.46 -3.28
N ILE A 137 -13.68 0.22 -4.39
CA ILE A 137 -13.04 -0.04 -5.68
C ILE A 137 -11.54 0.19 -5.60
N SER A 138 -11.11 1.29 -5.00
CA SER A 138 -9.67 1.62 -4.85
C SER A 138 -8.92 0.59 -4.04
N ALA A 139 -9.52 0.09 -2.95
CA ALA A 139 -8.92 -0.96 -2.13
C ALA A 139 -8.76 -2.27 -2.90
N ILE A 140 -9.78 -2.67 -3.69
CA ILE A 140 -9.72 -3.86 -4.53
C ILE A 140 -8.59 -3.72 -5.57
N PHE A 141 -8.47 -2.57 -6.24
CA PHE A 141 -7.38 -2.34 -7.19
C PHE A 141 -6.02 -2.38 -6.53
N CYS A 142 -5.84 -1.80 -5.33
CA CYS A 142 -4.58 -1.90 -4.59
C CYS A 142 -4.21 -3.34 -4.26
N LEU A 143 -5.17 -4.16 -3.84
CA LEU A 143 -4.95 -5.59 -3.59
C LEU A 143 -4.59 -6.36 -4.86
N LEU A 144 -5.27 -6.08 -5.99
CA LEU A 144 -4.97 -6.70 -7.27
C LEU A 144 -3.55 -6.35 -7.74
N VAL A 145 -3.15 -5.08 -7.66
CA VAL A 145 -1.80 -4.64 -8.04
C VAL A 145 -0.75 -5.27 -7.11
N ALA A 146 -1.01 -5.32 -5.80
CA ALA A 146 -0.11 -5.97 -4.85
C ALA A 146 0.10 -7.46 -5.21
N ASN A 147 -0.97 -8.17 -5.54
CA ASN A 147 -0.91 -9.57 -5.98
C ASN A 147 -0.16 -9.74 -7.33
N LEU A 148 -0.36 -8.80 -8.28
CA LEU A 148 0.40 -8.82 -9.55
C LEU A 148 1.90 -8.60 -9.32
N ILE A 149 2.27 -7.67 -8.44
CA ILE A 149 3.66 -7.43 -8.06
C ILE A 149 4.25 -8.72 -7.45
N GLU A 150 3.56 -9.31 -6.49
CA GLU A 150 3.97 -10.59 -5.89
C GLU A 150 4.20 -11.68 -6.95
N ARG A 151 3.25 -11.85 -7.86
CA ARG A 151 3.32 -12.86 -8.92
C ARG A 151 4.52 -12.64 -9.83
N ASN A 152 4.82 -11.40 -10.19
CA ASN A 152 5.95 -11.05 -11.06
C ASN A 152 7.30 -11.29 -10.36
N TYR A 153 7.44 -10.84 -9.12
CA TYR A 153 8.65 -11.07 -8.33
C TYR A 153 8.81 -12.52 -7.88
N GLY A 154 7.71 -13.24 -7.67
CA GLY A 154 7.72 -14.66 -7.34
C GLY A 154 8.10 -15.58 -8.52
N ARG A 155 7.84 -15.18 -9.78
CA ARG A 155 8.22 -15.96 -10.98
C ARG A 155 9.72 -16.00 -11.23
N VAL A 156 10.45 -14.95 -10.90
CA VAL A 156 11.93 -14.93 -11.00
C VAL A 156 12.60 -15.98 -10.10
N ARG A 157 11.82 -16.69 -9.32
CA ARG A 157 12.25 -17.72 -8.37
C ARG A 157 12.50 -19.11 -9.00
N ARG A 158 12.11 -19.33 -10.27
CA ARG A 158 12.10 -20.65 -10.91
C ARG A 158 13.15 -20.85 -12.01
N ILE A 159 14.10 -19.94 -12.15
CA ILE A 159 15.23 -20.07 -13.09
C ILE A 159 16.54 -20.15 -12.32
#